data_b396784c1a7621b1a4f0cb2a59f14be7
#
_entry.id   b396784c1a7621b1a4f0cb2a59f14be7
#
_cell.length_a   1.000
_cell.length_b   1.000
_cell.length_c   1.000
_cell.angle_alpha   90.00
_cell.angle_beta   90.00
_cell.angle_gamma   90.00
#
_symmetry.space_group_name_H-M   'P 1'
#
loop_
_entity.id
_entity.type
_entity.pdbx_description
1 polymer ?
#
loop_
_entity_poly.entity_id
_entity_poly.type
_entity_poly.pdbx_seq_one_letter_code
_entity_poly.pdbx_strand_id
1 'polypeptide(L)'
;MNTESKKILIVEDDFNFGNILKDYLILNDYHVDLAKNGIEGYDKFNREIYDICILDVMMPYKDGFSLAKEIREKNEEIPLIFLTAKTLKEDVLRGFKIGADDYLTKPFDSEVLLAKIKAILNRKNFIDVPETENYQFDIGRFKFNSKLRFLNIDGNKPIRLSPKENQLLKLLAIHVNDLLPREIALNKIWRDNNYFTSRSMDVYIAKLRKYLKYDTNVEILNIHGEGFRLVISK
;
A
#
# COMPACT_ATOMS: atom_id res chain seq x y z
N MET A 1 -13.81 -2.62 -25.65
CA MET A 1 -13.71 -3.12 -24.26
C MET A 1 -14.28 -2.02 -23.38
N ASN A 2 -15.46 -2.23 -22.78
CA ASN A 2 -16.01 -1.31 -21.80
C ASN A 2 -15.13 -1.41 -20.53
N THR A 3 -14.17 -0.54 -20.40
CA THR A 3 -13.50 -0.33 -19.10
C THR A 3 -14.48 0.44 -18.23
N GLU A 4 -15.13 -0.22 -17.28
CA GLU A 4 -15.90 0.50 -16.25
C GLU A 4 -15.01 1.59 -15.65
N SER A 5 -15.53 2.82 -15.67
CA SER A 5 -14.83 3.97 -15.10
C SER A 5 -14.60 3.74 -13.60
N LYS A 6 -13.37 3.93 -13.14
CA LYS A 6 -12.97 3.70 -11.75
C LYS A 6 -13.54 4.74 -10.80
N LYS A 7 -14.00 4.32 -9.62
CA LYS A 7 -14.66 5.18 -8.63
C LYS A 7 -13.70 5.55 -7.49
N ILE A 8 -13.58 6.86 -7.24
CA ILE A 8 -12.66 7.46 -6.26
C ILE A 8 -13.48 8.13 -5.15
N LEU A 9 -13.13 7.87 -3.90
CA LEU A 9 -13.59 8.67 -2.77
C LEU A 9 -12.49 9.68 -2.39
N ILE A 10 -12.82 10.97 -2.47
CA ILE A 10 -11.98 12.05 -1.92
C ILE A 10 -12.60 12.51 -0.61
N VAL A 11 -11.79 12.63 0.44
CA VAL A 11 -12.20 13.23 1.71
C VAL A 11 -11.27 14.37 2.03
N GLU A 12 -11.81 15.60 1.96
CA GLU A 12 -11.08 16.86 2.00
C GLU A 12 -11.98 17.94 2.58
N ASP A 13 -11.54 18.65 3.62
CA ASP A 13 -12.34 19.66 4.29
C ASP A 13 -12.25 21.05 3.62
N ASP A 14 -11.19 21.34 2.89
CA ASP A 14 -11.14 22.52 2.02
C ASP A 14 -12.04 22.29 0.80
N PHE A 15 -13.20 22.97 0.82
CA PHE A 15 -14.22 22.85 -0.22
C PHE A 15 -13.70 23.22 -1.62
N ASN A 16 -12.89 24.27 -1.73
CA ASN A 16 -12.38 24.74 -3.02
C ASN A 16 -11.35 23.76 -3.58
N PHE A 17 -10.40 23.36 -2.75
CA PHE A 17 -9.37 22.40 -3.13
C PHE A 17 -9.98 21.04 -3.47
N GLY A 18 -10.92 20.54 -2.65
CA GLY A 18 -11.61 19.29 -2.89
C GLY A 18 -12.38 19.27 -4.22
N ASN A 19 -13.07 20.37 -4.57
CA ASN A 19 -13.78 20.46 -5.86
C ASN A 19 -12.81 20.54 -7.05
N ILE A 20 -11.72 21.31 -6.95
CA ILE A 20 -10.70 21.38 -8.00
C ILE A 20 -10.14 19.99 -8.29
N LEU A 21 -9.79 19.21 -7.24
CA LEU A 21 -9.31 17.84 -7.41
C LEU A 21 -10.37 16.91 -8.01
N LYS A 22 -11.60 17.01 -7.53
CA LYS A 22 -12.74 16.25 -8.05
C LYS A 22 -12.93 16.51 -9.55
N ASP A 23 -13.02 17.77 -9.94
CA ASP A 23 -13.25 18.16 -11.35
C ASP A 23 -12.07 17.70 -12.24
N TYR A 24 -10.86 17.86 -11.76
CA TYR A 24 -9.66 17.39 -12.46
C TYR A 24 -9.68 15.87 -12.70
N LEU A 25 -10.10 15.08 -11.70
CA LEU A 25 -10.17 13.64 -11.83
C LEU A 25 -11.35 13.18 -12.70
N ILE A 26 -12.48 13.90 -12.66
CA ILE A 26 -13.61 13.66 -13.57
C ILE A 26 -13.20 13.90 -15.04
N LEU A 27 -12.44 14.97 -15.31
CA LEU A 27 -11.88 15.24 -16.65
C LEU A 27 -10.90 14.14 -17.13
N ASN A 28 -10.40 13.32 -16.21
CA ASN A 28 -9.53 12.18 -16.52
C ASN A 28 -10.27 10.83 -16.41
N ASP A 29 -11.58 10.81 -16.68
CA ASP A 29 -12.44 9.62 -16.82
C ASP A 29 -12.64 8.81 -15.51
N TYR A 30 -12.57 9.46 -14.33
CA TYR A 30 -12.92 8.84 -13.06
C TYR A 30 -14.31 9.26 -12.58
N HIS A 31 -15.02 8.37 -11.89
CA HIS A 31 -16.15 8.74 -11.05
C HIS A 31 -15.63 9.19 -9.68
N VAL A 32 -16.05 10.36 -9.21
CA VAL A 32 -15.50 10.94 -7.98
C VAL A 32 -16.59 11.39 -7.04
N ASP A 33 -16.59 10.83 -5.84
CA ASP A 33 -17.36 11.35 -4.71
C ASP A 33 -16.43 12.16 -3.79
N LEU A 34 -16.90 13.34 -3.39
CA LEU A 34 -16.22 14.20 -2.42
C LEU A 34 -17.00 14.20 -1.11
N ALA A 35 -16.28 14.02 0.00
CA ALA A 35 -16.75 14.20 1.36
C ALA A 35 -15.94 15.29 2.06
N LYS A 36 -16.58 16.08 2.92
CA LYS A 36 -16.00 17.26 3.56
C LYS A 36 -15.37 17.01 4.95
N ASN A 37 -15.42 15.80 5.44
CA ASN A 37 -14.80 15.35 6.69
C ASN A 37 -14.81 13.82 6.79
N GLY A 38 -14.10 13.26 7.78
CA GLY A 38 -14.00 11.81 7.94
C GLY A 38 -15.31 11.12 8.31
N ILE A 39 -16.31 11.81 8.89
CA ILE A 39 -17.62 11.22 9.19
C ILE A 39 -18.39 10.99 7.89
N GLU A 40 -18.53 12.03 7.07
CA GLU A 40 -19.18 11.93 5.76
C GLU A 40 -18.43 10.94 4.85
N GLY A 41 -17.09 10.95 4.89
CA GLY A 41 -16.26 9.99 4.17
C GLY A 41 -16.57 8.55 4.53
N TYR A 42 -16.71 8.24 5.82
CA TYR A 42 -17.07 6.92 6.30
C TYR A 42 -18.49 6.53 5.87
N ASP A 43 -19.46 7.43 5.95
CA ASP A 43 -20.84 7.18 5.52
C ASP A 43 -20.92 6.86 4.03
N LYS A 44 -20.21 7.61 3.18
CA LYS A 44 -20.13 7.34 1.73
C LYS A 44 -19.45 5.98 1.47
N PHE A 45 -18.33 5.71 2.16
CA PHE A 45 -17.61 4.44 2.04
C PHE A 45 -18.47 3.23 2.37
N ASN A 46 -19.42 3.37 3.30
CA ASN A 46 -20.34 2.30 3.67
C ASN A 46 -21.49 2.07 2.68
N ARG A 47 -21.83 3.07 1.88
CA ARG A 47 -22.97 3.01 0.94
C ARG A 47 -22.57 2.62 -0.46
N GLU A 48 -21.30 2.87 -0.84
CA GLU A 48 -20.81 2.75 -2.20
C GLU A 48 -19.52 1.94 -2.25
N ILE A 49 -19.23 1.38 -3.41
CA ILE A 49 -17.97 0.65 -3.66
C ILE A 49 -17.00 1.59 -4.37
N TYR A 50 -15.80 1.71 -3.82
CA TYR A 50 -14.74 2.53 -4.37
C TYR A 50 -13.54 1.67 -4.77
N ASP A 51 -12.80 2.11 -5.79
CA ASP A 51 -11.55 1.49 -6.23
C ASP A 51 -10.33 2.04 -5.48
N ILE A 52 -10.42 3.27 -4.97
CA ILE A 52 -9.36 3.95 -4.22
C ILE A 52 -9.95 5.06 -3.35
N CYS A 53 -9.34 5.32 -2.18
CA CYS A 53 -9.67 6.44 -1.32
C CYS A 53 -8.48 7.41 -1.22
N ILE A 54 -8.78 8.72 -1.30
CA ILE A 54 -7.81 9.82 -1.15
C ILE A 54 -8.27 10.63 0.05
N LEU A 55 -7.45 10.66 1.11
CA LEU A 55 -7.85 11.17 2.42
C LEU A 55 -6.92 12.30 2.85
N ASP A 56 -7.46 13.49 3.11
CA ASP A 56 -6.68 14.47 3.88
C ASP A 56 -6.48 13.94 5.30
N VAL A 57 -5.29 14.17 5.83
CA VAL A 57 -4.97 13.82 7.21
C VAL A 57 -5.59 14.81 8.19
N MET A 58 -5.60 16.10 7.85
CA MET A 58 -5.98 17.18 8.76
C MET A 58 -7.41 17.66 8.49
N MET A 59 -8.38 16.98 9.07
CA MET A 59 -9.79 17.36 8.93
C MET A 59 -10.46 17.54 10.29
N PRO A 60 -11.49 18.39 10.39
CA PRO A 60 -12.28 18.54 11.60
C PRO A 60 -13.12 17.26 11.87
N TYR A 61 -13.51 17.09 13.14
CA TYR A 61 -14.37 16.01 13.66
C TYR A 61 -13.72 14.62 13.64
N LYS A 62 -13.28 14.13 12.49
CA LYS A 62 -12.59 12.84 12.32
C LYS A 62 -11.44 13.01 11.35
N ASP A 63 -10.21 12.84 11.84
CA ASP A 63 -8.99 12.93 11.03
C ASP A 63 -8.87 11.77 10.03
N GLY A 64 -8.04 11.97 8.99
CA GLY A 64 -7.86 10.98 7.93
C GLY A 64 -7.24 9.66 8.41
N PHE A 65 -6.42 9.68 9.46
CA PHE A 65 -5.84 8.45 10.02
C PHE A 65 -6.90 7.61 10.75
N SER A 66 -7.81 8.27 11.47
CA SER A 66 -8.93 7.59 12.14
C SER A 66 -9.89 7.00 11.12
N LEU A 67 -10.23 7.75 10.06
CA LEU A 67 -11.04 7.24 8.96
C LEU A 67 -10.37 6.05 8.27
N ALA A 68 -9.08 6.14 7.97
CA ALA A 68 -8.35 5.06 7.31
C ALA A 68 -8.34 3.76 8.12
N LYS A 69 -8.25 3.83 9.46
CA LYS A 69 -8.36 2.65 10.32
C LYS A 69 -9.72 1.98 10.18
N GLU A 70 -10.81 2.74 10.27
CA GLU A 70 -12.17 2.21 10.11
C GLU A 70 -12.40 1.61 8.71
N ILE A 71 -11.85 2.23 7.66
CA ILE A 71 -11.86 1.69 6.31
C ILE A 71 -11.10 0.35 6.26
N ARG A 72 -9.92 0.27 6.89
CA ARG A 72 -9.11 -0.96 6.93
C ARG A 72 -9.77 -2.10 7.69
N GLU A 73 -10.55 -1.82 8.73
CA GLU A 73 -11.34 -2.83 9.45
C GLU A 73 -12.39 -3.49 8.55
N LYS A 74 -12.94 -2.75 7.57
CA LYS A 74 -13.93 -3.26 6.61
C LYS A 74 -13.33 -3.80 5.32
N ASN A 75 -12.31 -3.13 4.82
CA ASN A 75 -11.65 -3.48 3.57
C ASN A 75 -10.13 -3.25 3.69
N GLU A 76 -9.40 -4.34 3.97
CA GLU A 76 -7.94 -4.29 4.09
C GLU A 76 -7.23 -3.99 2.77
N GLU A 77 -7.92 -4.14 1.63
CA GLU A 77 -7.31 -4.16 0.29
C GLU A 77 -7.50 -2.88 -0.50
N ILE A 78 -8.51 -2.06 -0.17
CA ILE A 78 -8.74 -0.83 -0.93
C ILE A 78 -7.52 0.08 -0.87
N PRO A 79 -7.01 0.57 -2.02
CA PRO A 79 -5.90 1.49 -2.01
C PRO A 79 -6.24 2.79 -1.27
N LEU A 80 -5.27 3.28 -0.46
CA LEU A 80 -5.38 4.54 0.28
C LEU A 80 -4.19 5.45 -0.04
N ILE A 81 -4.48 6.69 -0.44
CA ILE A 81 -3.50 7.78 -0.55
C ILE A 81 -3.83 8.82 0.52
N PHE A 82 -2.82 9.22 1.31
CA PHE A 82 -2.98 10.38 2.18
C PHE A 82 -2.51 11.66 1.49
N LEU A 83 -3.33 12.72 1.62
CA LEU A 83 -2.93 14.09 1.32
C LEU A 83 -2.72 14.82 2.63
N THR A 84 -1.69 15.66 2.74
CA THR A 84 -1.46 16.38 4.00
C THR A 84 -0.50 17.54 3.85
N ALA A 85 -0.72 18.58 4.67
CA ALA A 85 0.27 19.62 4.92
C ALA A 85 1.37 19.19 5.92
N LYS A 86 1.18 18.03 6.60
CA LYS A 86 2.14 17.54 7.59
C LYS A 86 3.31 16.84 6.93
N THR A 87 4.50 17.35 7.20
CA THR A 87 5.79 16.79 6.74
C THR A 87 6.52 16.02 7.83
N LEU A 88 5.95 15.94 9.04
CA LEU A 88 6.62 15.26 10.16
C LEU A 88 6.75 13.76 9.87
N LYS A 89 7.96 13.27 10.07
CA LYS A 89 8.33 11.87 9.87
C LYS A 89 7.41 10.88 10.60
N GLU A 90 6.93 11.26 11.78
CA GLU A 90 6.05 10.45 12.63
C GLU A 90 4.65 10.27 12.01
N ASP A 91 4.08 11.32 11.41
CA ASP A 91 2.77 11.25 10.75
C ASP A 91 2.81 10.37 9.50
N VAL A 92 3.88 10.46 8.72
CA VAL A 92 4.10 9.61 7.55
C VAL A 92 4.23 8.13 7.96
N LEU A 93 5.01 7.85 9.01
CA LEU A 93 5.15 6.49 9.54
C LEU A 93 3.82 5.95 10.08
N ARG A 94 3.00 6.81 10.71
CA ARG A 94 1.66 6.46 11.18
C ARG A 94 0.75 6.06 10.02
N GLY A 95 0.74 6.84 8.93
CA GLY A 95 -0.05 6.53 7.72
C GLY A 95 0.31 5.16 7.12
N PHE A 96 1.61 4.88 6.96
CA PHE A 96 2.04 3.58 6.44
C PHE A 96 1.78 2.42 7.41
N LYS A 97 1.85 2.63 8.74
CA LYS A 97 1.45 1.60 9.72
C LYS A 97 -0.02 1.22 9.58
N ILE A 98 -0.90 2.17 9.23
CA ILE A 98 -2.31 1.94 8.95
C ILE A 98 -2.49 1.16 7.64
N GLY A 99 -1.49 1.16 6.76
CA GLY A 99 -1.53 0.45 5.48
C GLY A 99 -1.86 1.37 4.29
N ALA A 100 -1.41 2.62 4.33
CA ALA A 100 -1.48 3.50 3.17
C ALA A 100 -0.60 2.98 2.02
N ASP A 101 -1.08 3.16 0.80
CA ASP A 101 -0.35 2.82 -0.42
C ASP A 101 0.60 3.92 -0.84
N ASP A 102 0.22 5.17 -0.56
CA ASP A 102 1.05 6.33 -0.85
C ASP A 102 0.72 7.51 0.07
N TYR A 103 1.58 8.53 0.01
CA TYR A 103 1.50 9.74 0.83
C TYR A 103 1.96 10.93 -0.01
N LEU A 104 1.14 11.99 -0.09
CA LEU A 104 1.42 13.17 -0.90
C LEU A 104 1.31 14.44 -0.06
N THR A 105 2.38 15.22 -0.01
CA THR A 105 2.43 16.46 0.78
C THR A 105 1.93 17.65 -0.01
N LYS A 106 1.05 18.43 0.59
CA LYS A 106 0.57 19.71 0.06
C LYS A 106 1.64 20.80 0.25
N PRO A 107 1.88 21.68 -0.76
CA PRO A 107 1.27 21.70 -2.07
C PRO A 107 1.87 20.64 -3.01
N PHE A 108 1.07 20.09 -3.92
CA PHE A 108 1.48 19.11 -4.94
C PHE A 108 0.85 19.45 -6.29
N ASP A 109 1.44 18.89 -7.35
CA ASP A 109 0.88 18.96 -8.68
C ASP A 109 -0.21 17.89 -8.87
N SER A 110 -1.36 18.29 -9.42
CA SER A 110 -2.47 17.37 -9.69
C SER A 110 -2.09 16.24 -10.67
N GLU A 111 -1.15 16.49 -11.58
CA GLU A 111 -0.62 15.46 -12.50
C GLU A 111 0.15 14.38 -11.73
N VAL A 112 0.89 14.75 -10.68
CA VAL A 112 1.58 13.80 -9.80
C VAL A 112 0.60 12.90 -9.07
N LEU A 113 -0.50 13.48 -8.53
CA LEU A 113 -1.57 12.69 -7.91
C LEU A 113 -2.20 11.74 -8.92
N LEU A 114 -2.53 12.20 -10.13
CA LEU A 114 -3.10 11.39 -11.19
C LEU A 114 -2.18 10.23 -11.59
N ALA A 115 -0.87 10.48 -11.73
CA ALA A 115 0.12 9.45 -12.03
C ALA A 115 0.16 8.38 -10.93
N LYS A 116 0.11 8.78 -9.64
CA LYS A 116 0.05 7.87 -8.50
C LYS A 116 -1.22 7.03 -8.50
N ILE A 117 -2.39 7.65 -8.73
CA ILE A 117 -3.69 6.94 -8.85
C ILE A 117 -3.61 5.89 -9.97
N LYS A 118 -3.17 6.27 -11.18
CA LYS A 118 -3.00 5.35 -12.30
C LYS A 118 -2.05 4.20 -11.96
N ALA A 119 -0.92 4.48 -11.36
CA ALA A 119 0.05 3.47 -10.94
C ALA A 119 -0.54 2.48 -9.91
N ILE A 120 -1.35 2.98 -8.97
CA ILE A 120 -1.97 2.17 -7.92
C ILE A 120 -3.11 1.31 -8.49
N LEU A 121 -3.99 1.87 -9.29
CA LEU A 121 -5.13 1.15 -9.87
C LEU A 121 -4.71 0.12 -10.93
N ASN A 122 -3.65 0.41 -11.69
CA ASN A 122 -3.12 -0.49 -12.72
C ASN A 122 -2.26 -1.63 -12.17
N ARG A 123 -2.07 -1.74 -10.85
CA ARG A 123 -1.28 -2.84 -10.22
C ARG A 123 -1.73 -4.25 -10.62
N LYS A 124 -2.99 -4.44 -10.99
CA LYS A 124 -3.49 -5.73 -11.48
C LYS A 124 -2.91 -6.14 -12.85
N ASN A 125 -2.41 -5.19 -13.65
CA ASN A 125 -1.97 -5.42 -15.03
C ASN A 125 -0.45 -5.46 -15.21
N PHE A 126 0.35 -5.25 -14.17
CA PHE A 126 1.81 -5.13 -14.29
C PHE A 126 2.55 -6.05 -13.32
N ILE A 127 2.27 -7.33 -13.41
CA ILE A 127 3.24 -8.34 -13.01
C ILE A 127 3.94 -8.80 -14.30
N ASP A 128 4.66 -7.89 -14.93
CA ASP A 128 5.73 -8.24 -15.87
C ASP A 128 7.05 -8.49 -15.08
N VAL A 129 6.98 -9.37 -14.12
CA VAL A 129 8.08 -10.29 -13.89
C VAL A 129 7.85 -11.38 -14.93
N PRO A 130 8.85 -11.84 -15.72
CA PRO A 130 8.68 -13.07 -16.48
C PRO A 130 8.05 -14.05 -15.51
N GLU A 131 6.85 -14.54 -15.85
CA GLU A 131 6.14 -15.51 -15.04
C GLU A 131 7.04 -16.75 -14.92
N THR A 132 7.89 -16.75 -13.92
CA THR A 132 8.20 -18.03 -13.31
C THR A 132 6.85 -18.44 -12.77
N GLU A 133 6.24 -19.46 -13.36
CA GLU A 133 4.91 -19.99 -13.02
C GLU A 133 4.79 -20.42 -11.56
N ASN A 134 5.78 -20.12 -10.75
CA ASN A 134 5.85 -20.50 -9.37
C ASN A 134 5.22 -19.42 -8.49
N TYR A 135 3.98 -19.66 -8.11
CA TYR A 135 3.27 -18.86 -7.11
C TYR A 135 3.45 -19.41 -5.68
N GLN A 136 4.11 -20.57 -5.53
CA GLN A 136 4.31 -21.24 -4.26
C GLN A 136 5.80 -21.22 -3.89
N PHE A 137 6.11 -20.78 -2.69
CA PHE A 137 7.47 -20.68 -2.17
C PHE A 137 7.55 -21.37 -0.82
N ASP A 138 8.61 -22.13 -0.63
CA ASP A 138 8.97 -22.70 0.65
C ASP A 138 9.99 -21.77 1.33
N ILE A 139 9.58 -21.18 2.46
CA ILE A 139 10.39 -20.26 3.24
C ILE A 139 10.58 -20.87 4.62
N GLY A 140 11.61 -21.72 4.78
CA GLY A 140 11.75 -22.56 5.97
C GLY A 140 10.53 -23.45 6.14
N ARG A 141 9.86 -23.35 7.30
CA ARG A 141 8.62 -24.07 7.58
C ARG A 141 7.38 -23.42 7.00
N PHE A 142 7.50 -22.22 6.40
CA PHE A 142 6.36 -21.52 5.80
C PHE A 142 6.12 -21.99 4.37
N LYS A 143 4.82 -22.17 4.05
CA LYS A 143 4.32 -22.32 2.69
C LYS A 143 3.67 -20.99 2.28
N PHE A 144 4.31 -20.29 1.36
CA PHE A 144 3.85 -18.99 0.87
C PHE A 144 3.21 -19.15 -0.51
N ASN A 145 1.93 -18.78 -0.63
CA ASN A 145 1.23 -18.70 -1.90
C ASN A 145 1.02 -17.24 -2.29
N SER A 146 1.82 -16.74 -3.23
CA SER A 146 1.80 -15.34 -3.64
C SER A 146 0.58 -14.97 -4.49
N LYS A 147 -0.08 -15.94 -5.15
CA LYS A 147 -1.31 -15.70 -5.92
C LYS A 147 -2.51 -15.49 -5.00
N LEU A 148 -2.63 -16.31 -3.96
CA LEU A 148 -3.69 -16.24 -2.97
C LEU A 148 -3.36 -15.29 -1.81
N ARG A 149 -2.11 -14.85 -1.70
CA ARG A 149 -1.59 -13.96 -0.65
C ARG A 149 -1.68 -14.55 0.75
N PHE A 150 -1.46 -15.85 0.87
CA PHE A 150 -1.42 -16.57 2.14
C PHE A 150 -0.02 -17.04 2.49
N LEU A 151 0.35 -16.81 3.75
CA LEU A 151 1.54 -17.35 4.39
C LEU A 151 1.08 -18.34 5.46
N ASN A 152 1.40 -19.62 5.28
CA ASN A 152 0.99 -20.70 6.16
C ASN A 152 2.21 -21.27 6.88
N ILE A 153 2.03 -21.66 8.13
CA ILE A 153 2.96 -22.48 8.91
C ILE A 153 2.17 -23.53 9.67
N ASP A 154 2.67 -24.75 9.73
CA ASP A 154 1.96 -25.86 10.33
C ASP A 154 1.51 -25.56 11.77
N GLY A 155 0.25 -25.88 12.07
CA GLY A 155 -0.37 -25.69 13.39
C GLY A 155 -0.90 -24.26 13.66
N ASN A 156 -0.76 -23.33 12.73
CA ASN A 156 -1.23 -21.96 12.90
C ASN A 156 -2.30 -21.57 11.87
N LYS A 157 -3.08 -20.53 12.20
CA LYS A 157 -4.01 -19.95 11.22
C LYS A 157 -3.21 -19.32 10.06
N PRO A 158 -3.66 -19.51 8.80
CA PRO A 158 -3.09 -18.82 7.65
C PRO A 158 -3.06 -17.30 7.85
N ILE A 159 -1.91 -16.69 7.56
CA ILE A 159 -1.76 -15.23 7.59
C ILE A 159 -2.08 -14.71 6.19
N ARG A 160 -3.11 -13.88 6.08
CA ARG A 160 -3.41 -13.17 4.84
C ARG A 160 -2.54 -11.93 4.75
N LEU A 161 -1.79 -11.81 3.65
CA LEU A 161 -0.90 -10.69 3.41
C LEU A 161 -1.61 -9.58 2.64
N SER A 162 -1.38 -8.33 3.03
CA SER A 162 -1.77 -7.17 2.21
C SER A 162 -1.04 -7.19 0.85
N PRO A 163 -1.51 -6.45 -0.16
CA PRO A 163 -0.87 -6.44 -1.48
C PRO A 163 0.62 -6.10 -1.43
N LYS A 164 1.01 -5.11 -0.61
CA LYS A 164 2.42 -4.68 -0.47
C LYS A 164 3.28 -5.71 0.27
N GLU A 165 2.76 -6.30 1.34
CA GLU A 165 3.44 -7.38 2.06
C GLU A 165 3.69 -8.58 1.15
N ASN A 166 2.67 -8.96 0.37
CA ASN A 166 2.76 -10.06 -0.59
C ASN A 166 3.81 -9.80 -1.68
N GLN A 167 3.80 -8.61 -2.29
CA GLN A 167 4.77 -8.26 -3.32
C GLN A 167 6.20 -8.26 -2.76
N LEU A 168 6.39 -7.69 -1.57
CA LEU A 168 7.70 -7.63 -0.93
C LEU A 168 8.20 -9.03 -0.52
N LEU A 169 7.33 -9.86 0.08
CA LEU A 169 7.70 -11.22 0.43
C LEU A 169 8.00 -12.07 -0.81
N LYS A 170 7.25 -11.89 -1.92
CA LYS A 170 7.52 -12.56 -3.20
C LYS A 170 8.91 -12.19 -3.74
N LEU A 171 9.27 -10.91 -3.74
CA LEU A 171 10.61 -10.48 -4.16
C LEU A 171 11.70 -11.07 -3.28
N LEU A 172 11.53 -11.07 -1.96
CA LEU A 172 12.47 -11.66 -1.03
C LEU A 172 12.61 -13.19 -1.23
N ALA A 173 11.50 -13.88 -1.50
CA ALA A 173 11.50 -15.32 -1.74
C ALA A 173 12.17 -15.72 -3.07
N ILE A 174 12.05 -14.88 -4.12
CA ILE A 174 12.77 -15.06 -5.38
C ILE A 174 14.28 -14.88 -5.18
N HIS A 175 14.69 -13.99 -4.27
CA HIS A 175 16.08 -13.69 -3.92
C HIS A 175 16.50 -14.35 -2.58
N VAL A 176 15.94 -15.53 -2.25
CA VAL A 176 16.29 -16.20 -1.00
C VAL A 176 17.79 -16.46 -0.91
N ASN A 177 18.38 -16.14 0.26
CA ASN A 177 19.82 -16.17 0.52
C ASN A 177 20.69 -15.23 -0.33
N ASP A 178 20.05 -14.36 -1.14
CA ASP A 178 20.73 -13.36 -1.97
C ASP A 178 20.27 -11.94 -1.59
N LEU A 179 20.99 -10.93 -2.06
CA LEU A 179 20.68 -9.53 -1.82
C LEU A 179 19.49 -9.10 -2.68
N LEU A 180 18.45 -8.57 -2.05
CA LEU A 180 17.42 -7.77 -2.70
C LEU A 180 17.77 -6.29 -2.56
N PRO A 181 18.30 -5.63 -3.60
CA PRO A 181 18.62 -4.22 -3.54
C PRO A 181 17.39 -3.36 -3.25
N ARG A 182 17.56 -2.38 -2.34
CA ARG A 182 16.45 -1.51 -1.90
C ARG A 182 15.79 -0.80 -3.06
N GLU A 183 16.57 -0.27 -4.00
CA GLU A 183 16.06 0.44 -5.18
C GLU A 183 15.22 -0.46 -6.08
N ILE A 184 15.63 -1.72 -6.28
CA ILE A 184 14.86 -2.68 -7.08
C ILE A 184 13.51 -2.94 -6.45
N ALA A 185 13.46 -3.16 -5.14
CA ALA A 185 12.20 -3.37 -4.44
C ALA A 185 11.29 -2.13 -4.47
N LEU A 186 11.86 -0.94 -4.26
CA LEU A 186 11.13 0.33 -4.32
C LEU A 186 10.56 0.56 -5.72
N ASN A 187 11.36 0.42 -6.76
CA ASN A 187 10.92 0.62 -8.14
C ASN A 187 9.85 -0.40 -8.55
N LYS A 188 10.01 -1.68 -8.19
CA LYS A 188 9.04 -2.73 -8.55
C LYS A 188 7.70 -2.61 -7.81
N ILE A 189 7.72 -2.22 -6.52
CA ILE A 189 6.53 -2.25 -5.67
C ILE A 189 5.87 -0.88 -5.57
N TRP A 190 6.66 0.20 -5.46
CA TRP A 190 6.16 1.57 -5.29
C TRP A 190 6.29 2.42 -6.54
N ARG A 191 7.10 2.00 -7.52
CA ARG A 191 7.43 2.74 -8.77
C ARG A 191 8.00 4.13 -8.52
N ASP A 192 8.49 4.35 -7.33
CA ASP A 192 9.07 5.60 -6.89
C ASP A 192 10.10 5.32 -5.80
N ASN A 193 11.25 5.98 -5.87
CA ASN A 193 12.35 5.86 -4.91
C ASN A 193 12.53 7.20 -4.21
N ASN A 194 11.55 7.59 -3.41
CA ASN A 194 11.62 8.78 -2.58
C ASN A 194 11.75 8.42 -1.09
N TYR A 195 11.94 9.44 -0.26
CA TYR A 195 12.04 9.28 1.19
C TYR A 195 10.83 8.54 1.80
N PHE A 196 9.61 8.84 1.34
CA PHE A 196 8.37 8.29 1.88
C PHE A 196 8.19 6.82 1.53
N THR A 197 8.44 6.45 0.26
CA THR A 197 8.36 5.06 -0.20
C THR A 197 9.43 4.19 0.48
N SER A 198 10.62 4.76 0.69
CA SER A 198 11.69 4.10 1.44
C SER A 198 11.26 3.79 2.89
N ARG A 199 10.60 4.73 3.57
CA ARG A 199 10.07 4.51 4.93
C ARG A 199 8.89 3.55 4.96
N SER A 200 8.03 3.59 3.94
CA SER A 200 6.97 2.60 3.76
C SER A 200 7.55 1.18 3.73
N MET A 201 8.59 0.96 2.92
CA MET A 201 9.25 -0.35 2.83
C MET A 201 9.75 -0.85 4.19
N ASP A 202 10.37 0.01 5.02
CA ASP A 202 10.85 -0.37 6.35
C ASP A 202 9.70 -0.86 7.26
N VAL A 203 8.51 -0.25 7.15
CA VAL A 203 7.32 -0.70 7.90
C VAL A 203 6.88 -2.09 7.45
N TYR A 204 6.86 -2.37 6.15
CA TYR A 204 6.49 -3.69 5.65
C TYR A 204 7.52 -4.76 5.98
N ILE A 205 8.81 -4.44 5.95
CA ILE A 205 9.89 -5.33 6.43
C ILE A 205 9.66 -5.68 7.90
N ALA A 206 9.33 -4.71 8.75
CA ALA A 206 9.05 -4.96 10.16
C ALA A 206 7.83 -5.87 10.37
N LYS A 207 6.76 -5.70 9.58
CA LYS A 207 5.58 -6.58 9.60
C LYS A 207 5.94 -8.01 9.16
N LEU A 208 6.66 -8.17 8.05
CA LEU A 208 7.10 -9.48 7.57
C LEU A 208 7.99 -10.20 8.60
N ARG A 209 8.93 -9.49 9.24
CA ARG A 209 9.73 -10.05 10.34
C ARG A 209 8.86 -10.57 11.48
N LYS A 210 7.78 -9.85 11.81
CA LYS A 210 6.84 -10.29 12.85
C LYS A 210 6.12 -11.58 12.46
N TYR A 211 5.76 -11.75 11.20
CA TYR A 211 5.13 -12.98 10.72
C TYR A 211 6.12 -14.15 10.67
N LEU A 212 7.35 -13.90 10.21
CA LEU A 212 8.35 -14.94 10.02
C LEU A 212 9.02 -15.44 11.33
N LYS A 213 8.86 -14.72 12.45
CA LYS A 213 9.47 -15.10 13.73
C LYS A 213 9.05 -16.47 14.30
N TYR A 214 7.98 -17.08 13.76
CA TYR A 214 7.54 -18.43 14.17
C TYR A 214 8.45 -19.54 13.66
N ASP A 215 9.41 -19.23 12.79
CA ASP A 215 10.49 -20.13 12.40
C ASP A 215 11.83 -19.43 12.65
N THR A 216 12.60 -19.96 13.62
CA THR A 216 13.89 -19.40 14.01
C THR A 216 14.98 -19.54 12.94
N ASN A 217 14.75 -20.38 11.94
CA ASN A 217 15.68 -20.57 10.81
C ASN A 217 15.44 -19.54 9.69
N VAL A 218 14.41 -18.69 9.80
CA VAL A 218 14.04 -17.72 8.78
C VAL A 218 14.21 -16.31 9.30
N GLU A 219 15.05 -15.52 8.65
CA GLU A 219 15.30 -14.13 9.05
C GLU A 219 15.41 -13.20 7.85
N ILE A 220 14.92 -11.96 7.98
CA ILE A 220 15.19 -10.88 7.03
C ILE A 220 16.28 -9.98 7.60
N LEU A 221 17.49 -10.08 7.05
CA LEU A 221 18.63 -9.25 7.40
C LEU A 221 18.56 -7.89 6.69
N ASN A 222 19.10 -6.87 7.35
CA ASN A 222 19.34 -5.57 6.73
C ASN A 222 20.82 -5.49 6.33
N ILE A 223 21.09 -5.36 5.04
CA ILE A 223 22.43 -5.13 4.51
C ILE A 223 22.58 -3.62 4.37
N HIS A 224 23.41 -3.07 5.25
CA HIS A 224 23.54 -1.61 5.40
C HIS A 224 23.91 -0.92 4.08
N GLY A 225 23.11 0.10 3.71
CA GLY A 225 23.30 0.87 2.46
C GLY A 225 22.87 0.16 1.17
N GLU A 226 22.61 -1.16 1.19
CA GLU A 226 22.38 -1.94 -0.03
C GLU A 226 20.92 -2.45 -0.14
N GLY A 227 20.37 -3.06 0.92
CA GLY A 227 19.04 -3.63 0.83
C GLY A 227 18.72 -4.64 1.92
N PHE A 228 18.00 -5.71 1.53
CA PHE A 228 17.56 -6.76 2.43
C PHE A 228 17.91 -8.14 1.90
N ARG A 229 18.04 -9.10 2.80
CA ARG A 229 18.27 -10.51 2.46
C ARG A 229 17.36 -11.39 3.31
N LEU A 230 16.55 -12.20 2.67
CA LEU A 230 15.82 -13.29 3.34
C LEU A 230 16.75 -14.48 3.46
N VAL A 231 17.10 -14.84 4.68
CA VAL A 231 17.99 -15.97 4.97
C VAL A 231 17.16 -17.13 5.49
N ILE A 232 17.44 -18.32 4.95
CA ILE A 232 16.95 -19.60 5.47
C ILE A 232 18.17 -20.41 5.88
N SER A 233 18.36 -20.54 7.20
CA SER A 233 19.42 -21.38 7.77
C SER A 233 19.00 -22.86 7.69
N LYS A 234 19.97 -23.73 7.47
CA LYS A 234 19.76 -25.19 7.46
C LYS A 234 19.69 -25.73 8.87
#